data_a2a5108a9ac14884b7cd3fdd56ad2da9
#
_entry.id   a2a5108a9ac14884b7cd3fdd56ad2da9
#
_cell.length_a   1.000
_cell.length_b   1.000
_cell.length_c   1.000
_cell.angle_alpha   90.00
_cell.angle_beta   90.00
_cell.angle_gamma   90.00
#
_symmetry.space_group_name_H-M   'P 1'
#
loop_
_entity.id
_entity.type
_entity.pdbx_description
1 polymer ?
#
loop_
_entity_poly.entity_id
_entity_poly.type
_entity_poly.pdbx_seq_one_letter_code
_entity_poly.pdbx_strand_id
1 'polypeptide(L)'
;MRRTIASLMLVVGVWVCPETAWGQSGKNGSTVPPPPGSTSGKQSQPASQFGVKSVKSTKSGVSLPVKGDPFSGSGLPVHHGSWTNAVFRWIPPGTFQMGSTAVTDPDRYDDETPHMVTLTQGFWMLDHEVTRLEFWAITGITTSRFSINGHRPVERITWDEAVKFCKELTKKDREAGRIAPNQEYRLPTEAEWEYACRAGTTGAVYVDYKDRYKELDAVSWWDWNSGGQTHDVKQKLPNAFGLYDMLGNVRERCSDWYGVYPSGDVTDPKGPDSGPGRVQRGGSYYDDDRHRFRSASRAYSKENTWSAETGFRPVLSPAR
;
A
#
# COMPACT_ATOMS: atom_id res chain seq x y z
N MET A 1 65.99 -30.34 -6.53
CA MET A 1 64.51 -30.16 -6.55
C MET A 1 64.18 -28.67 -6.36
N ARG A 2 64.00 -27.97 -7.43
CA ARG A 2 63.68 -26.52 -7.43
C ARG A 2 62.17 -26.36 -7.58
N ARG A 3 61.48 -25.71 -6.65
CA ARG A 3 60.07 -25.33 -6.75
C ARG A 3 59.96 -23.90 -7.32
N THR A 4 59.37 -23.79 -8.48
CA THR A 4 59.06 -22.54 -9.13
C THR A 4 57.75 -22.01 -8.57
N ILE A 5 57.74 -20.76 -8.08
CA ILE A 5 56.54 -20.02 -7.62
C ILE A 5 56.11 -19.17 -8.82
N ALA A 6 54.91 -19.39 -9.31
CA ALA A 6 54.29 -18.56 -10.33
C ALA A 6 53.48 -17.44 -9.62
N SER A 7 53.88 -16.18 -9.88
CA SER A 7 53.15 -14.99 -9.46
C SER A 7 52.00 -14.74 -10.43
N LEU A 8 50.79 -14.66 -9.88
CA LEU A 8 49.56 -14.25 -10.62
C LEU A 8 49.41 -12.73 -10.48
N MET A 9 49.62 -12.00 -11.55
CA MET A 9 49.30 -10.56 -11.61
C MET A 9 47.80 -10.38 -11.88
N LEU A 10 47.10 -9.65 -10.99
CA LEU A 10 45.73 -9.21 -11.14
C LEU A 10 45.74 -7.90 -11.93
N VAL A 11 45.22 -7.89 -13.15
CA VAL A 11 45.03 -6.66 -13.95
C VAL A 11 43.62 -6.10 -13.60
N VAL A 12 43.61 -4.96 -12.92
CA VAL A 12 42.41 -4.18 -12.68
C VAL A 12 42.16 -3.29 -13.91
N GLY A 13 41.20 -3.65 -14.72
CA GLY A 13 40.74 -2.85 -15.83
C GLY A 13 39.77 -1.75 -15.34
N VAL A 14 40.21 -0.50 -15.37
CA VAL A 14 39.38 0.68 -15.18
C VAL A 14 38.65 0.98 -16.50
N TRP A 15 37.33 0.82 -16.52
CA TRP A 15 36.50 1.31 -17.62
C TRP A 15 36.17 2.77 -17.41
N VAL A 16 36.72 3.64 -18.26
CA VAL A 16 36.33 5.06 -18.38
C VAL A 16 35.24 5.15 -19.44
N CYS A 17 34.08 5.65 -19.08
CA CYS A 17 32.97 5.93 -19.99
C CYS A 17 33.18 7.33 -20.58
N PRO A 18 33.08 7.55 -21.90
CA PRO A 18 33.18 8.89 -22.48
C PRO A 18 31.87 9.66 -22.34
N GLU A 19 31.97 10.88 -21.86
CA GLU A 19 30.90 11.89 -21.88
C GLU A 19 30.57 12.27 -23.32
N THR A 20 29.34 12.11 -23.76
CA THR A 20 28.81 12.72 -24.97
C THR A 20 28.01 13.95 -24.63
N ALA A 21 28.55 15.09 -25.07
CA ALA A 21 27.94 16.41 -25.02
C ALA A 21 26.64 16.45 -25.86
N TRP A 22 25.55 16.96 -25.30
CA TRP A 22 24.39 17.40 -26.05
C TRP A 22 24.31 18.92 -26.05
N GLY A 23 24.28 19.46 -27.27
CA GLY A 23 24.32 20.86 -27.59
C GLY A 23 23.06 21.61 -27.19
N GLN A 24 23.27 22.86 -26.82
CA GLN A 24 22.24 23.87 -26.66
C GLN A 24 21.59 24.22 -27.99
N SER A 25 20.26 24.31 -28.01
CA SER A 25 19.56 25.08 -29.06
C SER A 25 18.28 25.73 -28.48
N GLY A 26 18.25 27.06 -28.58
CA GLY A 26 17.10 27.83 -29.02
C GLY A 26 16.03 28.19 -27.98
N LYS A 27 16.17 29.36 -27.40
CA LYS A 27 15.09 30.16 -26.79
C LYS A 27 14.02 30.47 -27.82
N ASN A 28 12.74 30.20 -27.56
CA ASN A 28 11.65 31.02 -28.06
C ASN A 28 10.59 31.14 -26.94
N GLY A 29 10.42 32.36 -26.48
CA GLY A 29 9.42 32.74 -25.52
C GLY A 29 8.03 32.81 -26.17
N SER A 30 7.06 32.26 -25.47
CA SER A 30 5.65 32.54 -25.71
C SER A 30 5.02 32.84 -24.37
N THR A 31 4.71 34.09 -24.14
CA THR A 31 3.97 34.62 -23.01
C THR A 31 2.48 34.38 -23.24
N VAL A 32 1.86 33.56 -22.40
CA VAL A 32 0.39 33.44 -22.32
C VAL A 32 -0.06 34.21 -21.07
N PRO A 33 -1.04 35.14 -21.22
CA PRO A 33 -1.53 35.92 -20.07
C PRO A 33 -2.45 35.07 -19.17
N PRO A 34 -2.59 35.39 -17.87
CA PRO A 34 -3.45 34.68 -16.94
C PRO A 34 -4.94 35.04 -17.19
N PRO A 35 -5.87 34.10 -16.93
CA PRO A 35 -7.29 34.37 -17.04
C PRO A 35 -7.81 35.23 -15.87
N PRO A 36 -8.89 36.01 -16.10
CA PRO A 36 -9.43 36.92 -15.09
C PRO A 36 -10.17 36.21 -13.97
N GLY A 37 -10.06 36.75 -12.75
CA GLY A 37 -10.71 36.25 -11.57
C GLY A 37 -12.23 36.29 -11.63
N SER A 38 -12.88 35.27 -11.13
CA SER A 38 -14.28 35.29 -10.76
C SER A 38 -14.44 34.91 -9.29
N THR A 39 -14.81 35.91 -8.51
CA THR A 39 -15.34 35.76 -7.15
C THR A 39 -16.76 35.21 -7.24
N SER A 40 -17.04 34.05 -6.66
CA SER A 40 -18.38 33.76 -6.13
C SER A 40 -18.28 32.59 -5.15
N GLY A 41 -18.58 32.90 -3.87
CA GLY A 41 -18.73 31.90 -2.82
C GLY A 41 -19.89 30.96 -3.12
N LYS A 42 -19.64 29.66 -2.94
CA LYS A 42 -20.69 28.67 -2.73
C LYS A 42 -20.32 27.81 -1.55
N GLN A 43 -21.22 27.83 -0.59
CA GLN A 43 -21.27 27.00 0.59
C GLN A 43 -21.16 25.52 0.21
N SER A 44 -20.25 24.81 0.88
CA SER A 44 -20.17 23.35 0.87
C SER A 44 -21.39 22.76 1.58
N GLN A 45 -22.20 21.98 0.88
CA GLN A 45 -23.19 21.12 1.49
C GLN A 45 -22.51 19.91 2.11
N PRO A 46 -22.99 19.41 3.29
CA PRO A 46 -22.41 18.24 3.92
C PRO A 46 -22.79 16.96 3.17
N ALA A 47 -21.85 16.04 3.09
CA ALA A 47 -22.01 14.70 2.54
C ALA A 47 -23.17 13.96 3.23
N SER A 48 -24.03 13.32 2.42
CA SER A 48 -25.18 12.54 2.84
C SER A 48 -24.77 11.41 3.80
N GLN A 49 -25.43 11.38 4.96
CA GLN A 49 -25.35 10.35 5.99
C GLN A 49 -25.79 8.98 5.41
N PHE A 50 -24.84 8.06 5.23
CA PHE A 50 -25.18 6.65 5.18
C PHE A 50 -25.41 6.15 6.62
N GLY A 51 -26.66 5.73 6.90
CA GLY A 51 -27.08 5.27 8.21
C GLY A 51 -26.37 3.95 8.59
N VAL A 52 -25.32 4.05 9.38
CA VAL A 52 -24.68 2.92 10.05
C VAL A 52 -25.50 2.62 11.30
N LYS A 53 -26.20 1.47 11.33
CA LYS A 53 -26.85 0.97 12.54
C LYS A 53 -25.77 0.72 13.61
N SER A 54 -25.95 1.35 14.78
CA SER A 54 -25.03 1.24 15.91
C SER A 54 -24.88 -0.22 16.35
N VAL A 55 -23.67 -0.75 16.23
CA VAL A 55 -23.28 -2.03 16.85
C VAL A 55 -22.89 -1.75 18.30
N LYS A 56 -23.55 -2.40 19.25
CA LYS A 56 -23.24 -2.29 20.68
C LYS A 56 -21.81 -2.74 20.94
N SER A 57 -20.97 -1.83 21.43
CA SER A 57 -19.58 -2.04 21.84
C SER A 57 -19.49 -3.06 22.98
N THR A 58 -18.78 -4.15 22.75
CA THR A 58 -18.24 -4.97 23.84
C THR A 58 -16.94 -4.32 24.33
N LYS A 59 -16.80 -4.17 25.63
CA LYS A 59 -15.65 -3.54 26.30
C LYS A 59 -14.34 -4.23 25.94
N SER A 60 -13.54 -3.64 25.07
CA SER A 60 -12.11 -3.90 24.97
C SER A 60 -11.43 -2.60 24.52
N GLY A 61 -10.57 -2.08 25.36
CA GLY A 61 -9.55 -1.05 25.15
C GLY A 61 -9.86 0.07 24.17
N VAL A 62 -10.80 0.97 24.49
CA VAL A 62 -10.99 2.21 23.72
C VAL A 62 -9.80 3.13 24.02
N SER A 63 -8.88 3.29 23.07
CA SER A 63 -7.82 4.29 23.18
C SER A 63 -8.34 5.67 22.82
N LEU A 64 -7.80 6.69 23.52
CA LEU A 64 -8.14 8.09 23.31
C LEU A 64 -7.74 8.54 21.87
N PRO A 65 -8.48 9.48 21.25
CA PRO A 65 -8.18 9.96 19.90
C PRO A 65 -6.77 10.58 19.82
N VAL A 66 -6.02 10.23 18.78
CA VAL A 66 -4.73 10.85 18.47
C VAL A 66 -5.00 12.27 17.97
N LYS A 67 -4.33 13.26 18.57
CA LYS A 67 -4.45 14.66 18.16
C LYS A 67 -4.00 14.82 16.71
N GLY A 68 -4.93 15.22 15.83
CA GLY A 68 -4.66 15.40 14.39
C GLY A 68 -5.15 14.26 13.48
N ASP A 69 -5.73 13.19 14.02
CA ASP A 69 -6.38 12.16 13.22
C ASP A 69 -7.72 12.67 12.67
N PRO A 70 -7.90 12.83 11.34
CA PRO A 70 -9.14 13.32 10.75
C PRO A 70 -10.35 12.41 10.99
N PHE A 71 -10.12 11.16 11.41
CA PHE A 71 -11.15 10.18 11.75
C PHE A 71 -11.41 10.04 13.26
N SER A 72 -10.72 10.81 14.10
CA SER A 72 -10.86 10.73 15.58
C SER A 72 -12.28 11.00 16.09
N GLY A 73 -13.14 11.62 15.28
CA GLY A 73 -14.56 11.86 15.58
C GLY A 73 -15.54 11.00 14.79
N SER A 74 -15.08 10.13 13.90
CA SER A 74 -15.96 9.36 12.99
C SER A 74 -16.67 8.18 13.63
N GLY A 75 -16.34 7.84 14.90
CA GLY A 75 -16.84 6.64 15.58
C GLY A 75 -16.26 5.33 15.06
N LEU A 76 -15.34 5.38 14.08
CA LEU A 76 -14.63 4.19 13.61
C LEU A 76 -13.66 3.71 14.69
N PRO A 77 -13.66 2.42 15.04
CA PRO A 77 -12.73 1.88 16.02
C PRO A 77 -11.26 2.03 15.53
N VAL A 78 -10.37 2.36 16.47
CA VAL A 78 -8.93 2.50 16.24
C VAL A 78 -8.17 1.65 17.25
N HIS A 79 -7.16 0.91 16.78
CA HIS A 79 -6.21 0.20 17.63
C HIS A 79 -4.83 0.85 17.46
N HIS A 80 -4.15 1.16 18.55
CA HIS A 80 -2.82 1.76 18.53
C HIS A 80 -1.74 0.72 18.76
N GLY A 81 -0.82 0.61 17.81
CA GLY A 81 0.44 -0.11 18.00
C GLY A 81 1.37 0.68 18.93
N SER A 82 2.06 -0.02 19.81
CA SER A 82 2.89 0.59 20.86
C SER A 82 4.26 1.07 20.41
N TRP A 83 4.64 0.74 19.23
CA TRP A 83 6.03 0.83 18.77
C TRP A 83 6.36 2.14 18.02
N THR A 84 5.36 2.89 17.54
CA THR A 84 5.56 4.19 16.88
C THR A 84 4.30 5.06 16.80
N ASN A 85 3.30 4.86 17.64
CA ASN A 85 1.96 5.43 17.47
C ASN A 85 1.24 4.97 16.19
N ALA A 86 1.58 3.77 15.69
CA ALA A 86 0.93 3.19 14.53
C ALA A 86 -0.58 3.05 14.77
N VAL A 87 -1.37 3.43 13.78
CA VAL A 87 -2.83 3.44 13.86
C VAL A 87 -3.36 2.33 12.97
N PHE A 88 -4.13 1.41 13.55
CA PHE A 88 -4.85 0.38 12.82
C PHE A 88 -6.34 0.73 12.74
N ARG A 89 -6.92 0.65 11.56
CA ARG A 89 -8.34 0.88 11.28
C ARG A 89 -9.09 -0.44 11.24
N TRP A 90 -10.27 -0.44 11.85
CA TRP A 90 -11.15 -1.61 11.79
C TRP A 90 -11.79 -1.74 10.41
N ILE A 91 -11.60 -2.87 9.79
CA ILE A 91 -12.25 -3.26 8.54
C ILE A 91 -13.34 -4.28 8.89
N PRO A 92 -14.62 -3.94 8.74
CA PRO A 92 -15.71 -4.83 9.11
C PRO A 92 -15.80 -6.04 8.18
N PRO A 93 -16.39 -7.15 8.63
CA PRO A 93 -16.74 -8.24 7.73
C PRO A 93 -17.73 -7.78 6.68
N GLY A 94 -17.72 -8.40 5.51
CA GLY A 94 -18.63 -7.99 4.43
C GLY A 94 -18.44 -8.80 3.16
N THR A 95 -19.30 -8.52 2.18
CA THR A 95 -19.26 -9.13 0.86
C THR A 95 -19.06 -8.03 -0.18
N PHE A 96 -18.19 -8.27 -1.16
CA PHE A 96 -17.89 -7.33 -2.23
C PHE A 96 -17.58 -8.05 -3.53
N GLN A 97 -17.67 -7.32 -4.63
CA GLN A 97 -17.18 -7.78 -5.93
C GLN A 97 -15.68 -7.53 -6.02
N MET A 98 -14.89 -8.61 -6.02
CA MET A 98 -13.46 -8.60 -6.27
C MET A 98 -13.20 -8.66 -7.77
N GLY A 99 -12.12 -8.02 -8.22
CA GLY A 99 -11.85 -7.87 -9.65
C GLY A 99 -12.64 -6.74 -10.29
N SER A 100 -12.69 -6.71 -11.62
CA SER A 100 -13.31 -5.62 -12.37
C SER A 100 -14.10 -6.11 -13.58
N THR A 101 -15.10 -5.33 -13.99
CA THR A 101 -15.84 -5.54 -15.24
C THR A 101 -15.53 -4.40 -16.22
N ALA A 102 -15.74 -4.62 -17.50
CA ALA A 102 -15.59 -3.55 -18.51
C ALA A 102 -16.52 -2.35 -18.27
N VAL A 103 -17.61 -2.54 -17.51
CA VAL A 103 -18.55 -1.47 -17.15
C VAL A 103 -18.01 -0.62 -16.00
N THR A 104 -17.46 -1.27 -14.95
CA THR A 104 -16.91 -0.58 -13.77
C THR A 104 -15.52 -0.03 -14.01
N ASP A 105 -14.79 -0.66 -14.95
CA ASP A 105 -13.41 -0.33 -15.25
C ASP A 105 -13.04 -0.71 -16.69
N PRO A 106 -13.15 0.20 -17.66
CA PRO A 106 -12.83 -0.07 -19.06
C PRO A 106 -11.35 -0.37 -19.30
N ASP A 107 -10.50 0.01 -18.37
CA ASP A 107 -9.03 -0.16 -18.45
C ASP A 107 -8.55 -1.44 -17.73
N ARG A 108 -9.45 -2.38 -17.45
CA ARG A 108 -9.16 -3.64 -16.74
C ARG A 108 -8.16 -4.54 -17.47
N TYR A 109 -7.43 -5.35 -16.69
CA TYR A 109 -6.64 -6.47 -17.22
C TYR A 109 -7.46 -7.78 -17.20
N ASP A 110 -7.05 -8.74 -18.00
CA ASP A 110 -7.76 -10.03 -18.16
C ASP A 110 -7.71 -10.91 -16.89
N ASP A 111 -6.73 -10.71 -16.03
CA ASP A 111 -6.54 -11.44 -14.78
C ASP A 111 -7.40 -10.92 -13.60
N GLU A 112 -8.24 -9.91 -13.86
CA GLU A 112 -9.16 -9.31 -12.90
C GLU A 112 -10.60 -9.87 -13.02
N THR A 113 -10.75 -11.17 -13.19
CA THR A 113 -12.07 -11.82 -13.34
C THR A 113 -12.99 -11.48 -12.17
N PRO A 114 -14.16 -10.83 -12.43
CA PRO A 114 -15.06 -10.42 -11.36
C PRO A 114 -15.74 -11.62 -10.71
N HIS A 115 -15.80 -11.66 -9.39
CA HIS A 115 -16.50 -12.65 -8.58
C HIS A 115 -16.85 -12.07 -7.22
N MET A 116 -17.81 -12.68 -6.52
CA MET A 116 -18.18 -12.23 -5.18
C MET A 116 -17.28 -12.87 -4.13
N VAL A 117 -16.79 -12.05 -3.21
CA VAL A 117 -15.99 -12.48 -2.07
C VAL A 117 -16.69 -12.09 -0.79
N THR A 118 -16.87 -13.06 0.11
CA THR A 118 -17.35 -12.81 1.48
C THR A 118 -16.20 -12.96 2.46
N LEU A 119 -15.91 -11.88 3.19
CA LEU A 119 -15.01 -11.88 4.35
C LEU A 119 -15.86 -12.05 5.60
N THR A 120 -15.77 -13.22 6.24
CA THR A 120 -16.64 -13.56 7.39
C THR A 120 -16.19 -12.90 8.69
N GLN A 121 -14.94 -12.48 8.77
CA GLN A 121 -14.35 -11.86 9.95
C GLN A 121 -13.77 -10.50 9.61
N GLY A 122 -14.01 -9.52 10.49
CA GLY A 122 -13.33 -8.25 10.41
C GLY A 122 -11.89 -8.36 10.91
N PHE A 123 -11.07 -7.39 10.52
CA PHE A 123 -9.66 -7.31 10.88
C PHE A 123 -9.25 -5.85 11.07
N TRP A 124 -8.13 -5.65 11.74
CA TRP A 124 -7.51 -4.35 11.84
C TRP A 124 -6.42 -4.23 10.77
N MET A 125 -6.38 -3.14 10.02
CA MET A 125 -5.34 -2.89 9.01
C MET A 125 -4.57 -1.62 9.37
N LEU A 126 -3.25 -1.65 9.28
CA LEU A 126 -2.41 -0.46 9.47
C LEU A 126 -2.86 0.64 8.49
N ASP A 127 -3.07 1.85 8.96
CA ASP A 127 -3.67 2.92 8.16
C ASP A 127 -2.75 3.48 7.07
N HIS A 128 -1.49 3.06 7.02
CA HIS A 128 -0.47 3.41 6.05
C HIS A 128 0.48 2.23 5.79
N GLU A 129 1.37 2.35 4.83
CA GLU A 129 2.46 1.41 4.58
C GLU A 129 3.45 1.42 5.76
N VAL A 130 4.00 0.28 6.17
CA VAL A 130 5.02 0.24 7.24
C VAL A 130 6.16 1.18 6.88
N THR A 131 6.43 2.13 7.75
CA THR A 131 7.52 3.10 7.58
C THR A 131 8.87 2.47 7.92
N ARG A 132 9.94 3.11 7.46
CA ARG A 132 11.33 2.70 7.79
C ARG A 132 11.60 2.74 9.28
N LEU A 133 11.09 3.76 9.99
CA LEU A 133 11.23 3.86 11.44
C LEU A 133 10.52 2.71 12.15
N GLU A 134 9.33 2.36 11.72
CA GLU A 134 8.56 1.23 12.25
C GLU A 134 9.25 -0.10 11.99
N PHE A 135 9.71 -0.32 10.77
CA PHE A 135 10.45 -1.53 10.43
C PHE A 135 11.71 -1.69 11.29
N TRP A 136 12.47 -0.62 11.45
CA TRP A 136 13.64 -0.61 12.31
C TRP A 136 13.30 -0.88 13.79
N ALA A 137 12.26 -0.25 14.32
CA ALA A 137 11.84 -0.42 15.72
C ALA A 137 11.49 -1.87 16.08
N ILE A 138 10.99 -2.63 15.10
CA ILE A 138 10.63 -4.05 15.31
C ILE A 138 11.79 -4.98 15.02
N THR A 139 12.52 -4.77 13.92
CA THR A 139 13.53 -5.72 13.40
C THR A 139 14.96 -5.34 13.76
N GLY A 140 15.23 -4.08 14.09
CA GLY A 140 16.60 -3.54 14.24
C GLY A 140 17.33 -3.38 12.89
N ILE A 141 16.68 -3.63 11.76
CA ILE A 141 17.29 -3.62 10.42
C ILE A 141 16.94 -2.32 9.71
N THR A 142 17.91 -1.72 9.04
CA THR A 142 17.71 -0.63 8.11
C THR A 142 17.92 -1.14 6.69
N THR A 143 16.89 -1.09 5.88
CA THR A 143 16.94 -1.36 4.43
C THR A 143 16.18 -0.23 3.79
N SER A 144 16.55 0.30 2.73
CA SER A 144 15.79 1.22 1.88
C SER A 144 16.73 2.05 1.00
N ARG A 145 16.29 2.36 -0.19
CA ARG A 145 16.98 3.24 -1.12
C ARG A 145 16.90 4.72 -0.68
N PHE A 146 15.72 5.14 -0.20
CA PHE A 146 15.45 6.54 0.12
C PHE A 146 15.56 6.79 1.61
N SER A 147 16.75 7.21 2.07
CA SER A 147 17.12 7.22 3.49
C SER A 147 16.93 8.58 4.21
N ILE A 148 16.20 9.53 3.64
CA ILE A 148 16.18 10.92 4.11
C ILE A 148 15.54 11.08 5.49
N ASN A 149 14.42 10.37 5.75
CA ASN A 149 13.77 10.35 7.06
C ASN A 149 13.12 8.98 7.34
N GLY A 150 12.61 8.80 8.56
CA GLY A 150 11.99 7.53 8.99
C GLY A 150 10.53 7.36 8.56
N HIS A 151 9.89 8.39 8.01
CA HIS A 151 8.44 8.41 7.75
C HIS A 151 8.05 7.93 6.35
N ARG A 152 9.01 7.69 5.47
CA ARG A 152 8.76 7.05 4.19
C ARG A 152 8.53 5.55 4.37
N PRO A 153 7.78 4.89 3.47
CA PRO A 153 7.60 3.45 3.53
C PRO A 153 8.94 2.71 3.50
N VAL A 154 9.01 1.59 4.19
CA VAL A 154 10.11 0.64 4.02
C VAL A 154 9.99 -0.01 2.65
N GLU A 155 11.10 -0.08 1.93
CA GLU A 155 11.23 -0.77 0.65
C GLU A 155 12.52 -1.61 0.62
N ARG A 156 12.76 -2.35 -0.46
CA ARG A 156 13.87 -3.30 -0.59
C ARG A 156 13.82 -4.41 0.46
N ILE A 157 12.64 -4.89 0.71
CA ILE A 157 12.40 -6.05 1.57
C ILE A 157 11.85 -7.21 0.74
N THR A 158 12.20 -8.42 1.12
CA THR A 158 11.63 -9.65 0.58
C THR A 158 10.25 -9.93 1.22
N TRP A 159 9.51 -10.89 0.66
CA TRP A 159 8.26 -11.34 1.25
C TRP A 159 8.50 -11.96 2.64
N ASP A 160 9.54 -12.78 2.77
CA ASP A 160 9.92 -13.41 4.04
C ASP A 160 10.27 -12.40 5.13
N GLU A 161 10.95 -11.30 4.78
CA GLU A 161 11.25 -10.23 5.73
C GLU A 161 9.99 -9.50 6.21
N ALA A 162 9.01 -9.28 5.33
CA ALA A 162 7.72 -8.73 5.73
C ALA A 162 6.94 -9.68 6.66
N VAL A 163 6.95 -10.99 6.37
CA VAL A 163 6.36 -12.01 7.26
C VAL A 163 7.09 -12.09 8.59
N LYS A 164 8.42 -12.02 8.59
CA LYS A 164 9.23 -12.00 9.82
C LYS A 164 8.90 -10.78 10.68
N PHE A 165 8.76 -9.60 10.07
CA PHE A 165 8.31 -8.40 10.79
C PHE A 165 6.98 -8.65 11.50
N CYS A 166 5.98 -9.20 10.81
CA CYS A 166 4.68 -9.50 11.40
C CYS A 166 4.78 -10.48 12.58
N LYS A 167 5.61 -11.51 12.46
CA LYS A 167 5.84 -12.47 13.55
C LYS A 167 6.51 -11.84 14.77
N GLU A 168 7.54 -11.03 14.57
CA GLU A 168 8.23 -10.32 15.65
C GLU A 168 7.31 -9.31 16.33
N LEU A 169 6.49 -8.59 15.55
CA LEU A 169 5.49 -7.68 16.08
C LEU A 169 4.44 -8.43 16.92
N THR A 170 3.93 -9.56 16.43
CA THR A 170 3.01 -10.43 17.16
C THR A 170 3.59 -10.85 18.50
N LYS A 171 4.85 -11.31 18.50
CA LYS A 171 5.55 -11.73 19.72
C LYS A 171 5.65 -10.58 20.73
N LYS A 172 6.16 -9.42 20.30
CA LYS A 172 6.34 -8.23 21.15
C LYS A 172 5.02 -7.75 21.75
N ASP A 173 3.94 -7.72 20.96
CA ASP A 173 2.65 -7.21 21.40
C ASP A 173 1.90 -8.22 22.27
N ARG A 174 2.07 -9.53 22.07
CA ARG A 174 1.58 -10.56 22.99
C ARG A 174 2.30 -10.51 24.35
N GLU A 175 3.63 -10.44 24.36
CA GLU A 175 4.43 -10.31 25.58
C GLU A 175 4.05 -9.07 26.40
N ALA A 176 3.69 -8.00 25.72
CA ALA A 176 3.24 -6.76 26.36
C ALA A 176 1.74 -6.70 26.67
N GLY A 177 0.97 -7.76 26.37
CA GLY A 177 -0.46 -7.83 26.64
C GLY A 177 -1.32 -6.88 25.79
N ARG A 178 -0.82 -6.42 24.63
CA ARG A 178 -1.52 -5.45 23.77
C ARG A 178 -2.49 -6.11 22.77
N ILE A 179 -2.22 -7.35 22.42
CA ILE A 179 -3.13 -8.18 21.61
C ILE A 179 -3.50 -9.45 22.38
N ALA A 180 -4.65 -10.03 22.04
CA ALA A 180 -5.09 -11.27 22.64
C ALA A 180 -4.20 -12.45 22.22
N PRO A 181 -4.09 -13.52 23.03
CA PRO A 181 -3.28 -14.70 22.70
C PRO A 181 -3.64 -15.36 21.37
N ASN A 182 -4.90 -15.26 20.95
CA ASN A 182 -5.44 -15.77 19.70
C ASN A 182 -5.44 -14.75 18.55
N GLN A 183 -4.73 -13.64 18.67
CA GLN A 183 -4.56 -12.65 17.61
C GLN A 183 -3.12 -12.66 17.10
N GLU A 184 -2.94 -12.34 15.83
CA GLU A 184 -1.63 -12.22 15.19
C GLU A 184 -1.59 -11.11 14.14
N TYR A 185 -0.43 -10.49 13.99
CA TYR A 185 -0.13 -9.65 12.83
C TYR A 185 0.34 -10.54 11.68
N ARG A 186 -0.13 -10.25 10.49
CA ARG A 186 0.23 -10.94 9.25
C ARG A 186 0.08 -10.02 8.04
N LEU A 187 0.55 -10.45 6.89
CA LEU A 187 0.19 -9.81 5.63
C LEU A 187 -1.32 -10.00 5.36
N PRO A 188 -1.99 -9.03 4.73
CA PRO A 188 -3.36 -9.21 4.26
C PRO A 188 -3.42 -10.29 3.19
N THR A 189 -4.55 -10.97 3.05
CA THR A 189 -4.84 -11.68 1.80
C THR A 189 -5.09 -10.68 0.68
N GLU A 190 -4.98 -11.13 -0.57
CA GLU A 190 -5.30 -10.29 -1.72
C GLU A 190 -6.72 -9.74 -1.66
N ALA A 191 -7.68 -10.57 -1.24
CA ALA A 191 -9.07 -10.19 -1.07
C ALA A 191 -9.28 -9.17 0.07
N GLU A 192 -8.61 -9.36 1.21
CA GLU A 192 -8.65 -8.39 2.31
C GLU A 192 -8.07 -7.04 1.88
N TRP A 193 -6.99 -7.05 1.11
CA TRP A 193 -6.38 -5.84 0.59
C TRP A 193 -7.32 -5.08 -0.36
N GLU A 194 -7.92 -5.78 -1.35
CA GLU A 194 -8.83 -5.13 -2.32
C GLU A 194 -10.10 -4.63 -1.66
N TYR A 195 -10.70 -5.40 -0.74
CA TYR A 195 -11.85 -4.98 0.05
C TYR A 195 -11.56 -3.70 0.84
N ALA A 196 -10.41 -3.69 1.52
CA ALA A 196 -9.96 -2.53 2.29
C ALA A 196 -9.65 -1.33 1.40
N CYS A 197 -9.02 -1.52 0.24
CA CYS A 197 -8.74 -0.48 -0.74
C CYS A 197 -10.02 0.15 -1.27
N ARG A 198 -10.99 -0.66 -1.67
CA ARG A 198 -12.29 -0.18 -2.18
C ARG A 198 -13.10 0.58 -1.15
N ALA A 199 -13.06 0.18 0.10
CA ALA A 199 -13.81 0.80 1.19
C ALA A 199 -15.28 1.12 0.83
N GLY A 200 -15.95 0.16 0.16
CA GLY A 200 -17.34 0.26 -0.28
C GLY A 200 -17.55 0.82 -1.70
N THR A 201 -16.51 1.27 -2.40
CA THR A 201 -16.61 1.72 -3.80
C THR A 201 -16.53 0.54 -4.78
N THR A 202 -17.12 0.73 -5.97
CA THR A 202 -17.09 -0.26 -7.06
C THR A 202 -16.30 0.20 -8.28
N GLY A 203 -15.85 1.46 -8.28
CA GLY A 203 -15.07 2.06 -9.37
C GLY A 203 -13.63 1.56 -9.45
N ALA A 204 -12.91 2.06 -10.44
CA ALA A 204 -11.50 1.77 -10.64
C ALA A 204 -10.63 2.23 -9.45
N VAL A 205 -10.94 3.39 -8.88
CA VAL A 205 -10.30 3.97 -7.70
C VAL A 205 -11.34 4.26 -6.63
N TYR A 206 -10.92 4.49 -5.38
CA TYR A 206 -11.81 4.73 -4.25
C TYR A 206 -12.28 6.19 -4.09
N VAL A 207 -12.04 7.03 -5.09
CA VAL A 207 -12.55 8.41 -5.17
C VAL A 207 -13.44 8.57 -6.40
N ASP A 208 -14.28 9.61 -6.41
CA ASP A 208 -15.28 9.85 -7.48
C ASP A 208 -14.58 10.34 -8.76
N TYR A 209 -14.79 9.64 -9.87
CA TYR A 209 -13.94 9.70 -11.06
C TYR A 209 -14.48 10.65 -12.14
N LYS A 210 -14.26 11.95 -11.97
CA LYS A 210 -14.61 12.94 -13.02
C LYS A 210 -13.46 13.35 -13.93
N ASP A 211 -12.25 13.41 -13.39
CA ASP A 211 -11.01 13.73 -14.11
C ASP A 211 -9.91 12.76 -13.70
N ARG A 212 -9.63 11.77 -14.55
CA ARG A 212 -8.75 10.62 -14.30
C ARG A 212 -7.38 10.96 -13.71
N TYR A 213 -6.82 12.12 -13.96
CA TYR A 213 -5.50 12.50 -13.51
C TYR A 213 -5.52 13.22 -12.16
N LYS A 214 -6.43 14.19 -11.99
CA LYS A 214 -6.51 14.97 -10.76
C LYS A 214 -6.91 14.14 -9.55
N GLU A 215 -7.74 13.14 -9.78
CA GLU A 215 -8.23 12.27 -8.73
C GLU A 215 -7.19 11.26 -8.31
N LEU A 216 -6.42 10.71 -9.25
CA LEU A 216 -5.27 9.88 -8.94
C LEU A 216 -4.20 10.69 -8.17
N ASP A 217 -3.93 11.92 -8.57
CA ASP A 217 -2.99 12.81 -7.87
C ASP A 217 -3.40 13.11 -6.43
N ALA A 218 -4.70 13.13 -6.15
CA ALA A 218 -5.20 13.38 -4.80
C ALA A 218 -4.96 12.21 -3.84
N VAL A 219 -4.86 10.99 -4.35
CA VAL A 219 -4.80 9.75 -3.56
C VAL A 219 -3.53 8.94 -3.73
N SER A 220 -2.67 9.29 -4.69
CA SER A 220 -1.52 8.48 -5.09
C SER A 220 -0.25 9.29 -5.30
N TRP A 221 0.89 8.70 -4.92
CA TRP A 221 2.21 9.07 -5.39
C TRP A 221 2.61 8.12 -6.51
N TRP A 222 2.77 8.63 -7.74
CA TRP A 222 3.09 7.89 -8.95
C TRP A 222 4.12 8.65 -9.80
N ASP A 223 4.61 8.12 -10.90
CA ASP A 223 5.74 8.68 -11.64
C ASP A 223 5.61 10.18 -11.95
N TRP A 224 4.42 10.62 -12.34
CA TRP A 224 4.18 12.02 -12.75
C TRP A 224 4.23 13.04 -11.60
N ASN A 225 4.01 12.62 -10.36
CA ASN A 225 3.97 13.53 -9.21
C ASN A 225 4.95 13.17 -8.09
N SER A 226 5.62 12.01 -8.18
CA SER A 226 6.53 11.52 -7.14
C SER A 226 7.95 12.08 -7.23
N GLY A 227 8.35 12.60 -8.41
CA GLY A 227 9.75 12.95 -8.66
C GLY A 227 10.71 11.76 -8.60
N GLY A 228 10.23 10.55 -8.93
CA GLY A 228 11.03 9.33 -8.99
C GLY A 228 11.46 8.78 -7.61
N GLN A 229 10.72 9.05 -6.55
CA GLN A 229 11.04 8.62 -5.18
C GLN A 229 9.77 8.36 -4.36
N THR A 230 9.93 7.57 -3.28
CA THR A 230 8.87 7.42 -2.27
C THR A 230 8.67 8.73 -1.49
N HIS A 231 7.51 8.90 -0.90
CA HIS A 231 7.14 10.04 -0.06
C HIS A 231 6.78 9.59 1.35
N ASP A 232 6.76 10.53 2.28
CA ASP A 232 6.25 10.26 3.62
C ASP A 232 4.82 9.75 3.52
N VAL A 233 4.48 8.75 4.31
CA VAL A 233 3.13 8.19 4.32
C VAL A 233 2.09 9.23 4.77
N LYS A 234 0.84 9.03 4.38
CA LYS A 234 -0.31 9.85 4.81
C LYS A 234 -0.30 11.30 4.29
N GLN A 235 0.35 11.56 3.16
CA GLN A 235 0.32 12.89 2.52
C GLN A 235 -0.79 13.04 1.48
N LYS A 236 -1.41 11.95 1.06
CA LYS A 236 -2.54 11.92 0.13
C LYS A 236 -3.86 11.67 0.86
N LEU A 237 -4.99 11.80 0.16
CA LEU A 237 -6.30 11.56 0.77
C LEU A 237 -6.52 10.08 1.06
N PRO A 238 -7.06 9.74 2.23
CA PRO A 238 -7.40 8.36 2.57
C PRO A 238 -8.71 7.93 1.94
N ASN A 239 -8.96 6.61 1.93
CA ASN A 239 -10.25 6.05 1.57
C ASN A 239 -11.28 6.17 2.72
N ALA A 240 -12.52 5.66 2.50
CA ALA A 240 -13.60 5.76 3.48
C ALA A 240 -13.36 4.94 4.78
N PHE A 241 -12.42 3.99 4.78
CA PHE A 241 -11.97 3.30 6.01
C PHE A 241 -10.83 4.02 6.73
N GLY A 242 -10.36 5.16 6.21
CA GLY A 242 -9.26 5.91 6.79
C GLY A 242 -7.88 5.32 6.48
N LEU A 243 -7.76 4.57 5.40
CA LEU A 243 -6.52 3.99 4.92
C LEU A 243 -5.88 4.92 3.87
N TYR A 244 -4.62 5.26 4.09
CA TYR A 244 -3.82 6.13 3.24
C TYR A 244 -2.93 5.29 2.32
N ASP A 245 -2.51 5.87 1.20
CA ASP A 245 -1.52 5.32 0.28
C ASP A 245 -1.86 3.89 -0.20
N MET A 246 -3.18 3.57 -0.29
CA MET A 246 -3.64 2.30 -0.86
C MET A 246 -3.33 2.20 -2.36
N LEU A 247 -3.10 3.34 -3.00
CA LEU A 247 -2.68 3.43 -4.40
C LEU A 247 -1.41 4.28 -4.47
N GLY A 248 -0.36 3.78 -5.12
CA GLY A 248 0.92 4.46 -5.30
C GLY A 248 1.88 4.31 -4.12
N ASN A 249 2.85 5.19 -4.03
CA ASN A 249 3.99 5.19 -3.11
C ASN A 249 4.80 3.89 -3.23
N VAL A 250 4.42 2.77 -2.58
CA VAL A 250 5.01 1.45 -2.83
C VAL A 250 3.95 0.39 -3.06
N ARG A 251 4.23 -0.58 -3.91
CA ARG A 251 3.38 -1.79 -4.02
C ARG A 251 3.39 -2.55 -2.71
N GLU A 252 2.26 -3.08 -2.32
CA GLU A 252 2.09 -3.78 -1.06
C GLU A 252 2.02 -5.28 -1.24
N ARG A 253 2.83 -6.01 -0.47
CA ARG A 253 2.86 -7.47 -0.46
C ARG A 253 1.63 -8.03 0.23
N CYS A 254 1.00 -9.02 -0.42
CA CYS A 254 -0.05 -9.84 0.15
C CYS A 254 0.48 -11.24 0.53
N SER A 255 -0.31 -11.99 1.30
CA SER A 255 0.03 -13.37 1.72
C SER A 255 -0.09 -14.38 0.59
N ASP A 256 -0.96 -14.11 -0.38
CA ASP A 256 -1.39 -15.05 -1.40
C ASP A 256 -0.33 -15.30 -2.47
N TRP A 257 -0.30 -16.53 -2.97
CA TRP A 257 0.30 -16.80 -4.27
C TRP A 257 -0.56 -16.19 -5.38
N TYR A 258 0.09 -15.65 -6.38
CA TYR A 258 -0.59 -15.17 -7.58
C TYR A 258 -1.12 -16.34 -8.41
N GLY A 259 -2.38 -16.25 -8.83
CA GLY A 259 -3.03 -17.23 -9.67
C GLY A 259 -4.32 -16.72 -10.28
N VAL A 260 -4.97 -17.56 -11.06
CA VAL A 260 -6.27 -17.26 -11.67
C VAL A 260 -7.33 -17.20 -10.56
N TYR A 261 -8.20 -16.19 -10.62
CA TYR A 261 -9.33 -16.11 -9.72
C TYR A 261 -10.32 -17.27 -9.95
N PRO A 262 -11.01 -17.74 -8.91
CA PRO A 262 -12.04 -18.75 -9.04
C PRO A 262 -13.19 -18.26 -9.94
N SER A 263 -13.87 -19.19 -10.60
CA SER A 263 -15.00 -18.89 -11.49
C SER A 263 -16.33 -18.61 -10.77
N GLY A 264 -16.36 -18.68 -9.45
CA GLY A 264 -17.57 -18.52 -8.63
C GLY A 264 -17.29 -17.76 -7.35
N ASP A 265 -18.35 -17.55 -6.57
CA ASP A 265 -18.29 -16.86 -5.28
C ASP A 265 -17.45 -17.64 -4.27
N VAL A 266 -16.67 -16.94 -3.46
CA VAL A 266 -15.78 -17.54 -2.47
C VAL A 266 -15.89 -16.85 -1.11
N THR A 267 -15.55 -17.60 -0.06
CA THR A 267 -15.54 -17.11 1.31
C THR A 267 -14.14 -17.23 1.88
N ASP A 268 -13.64 -16.14 2.48
CA ASP A 268 -12.31 -16.03 3.10
C ASP A 268 -11.16 -16.61 2.24
N PRO A 269 -11.03 -16.21 0.96
CA PRO A 269 -10.04 -16.81 0.07
C PRO A 269 -8.61 -16.47 0.52
N LYS A 270 -7.69 -17.41 0.27
CA LYS A 270 -6.25 -17.30 0.59
C LYS A 270 -5.36 -17.45 -0.64
N GLY A 271 -5.96 -17.37 -1.84
CA GLY A 271 -5.27 -17.67 -3.09
C GLY A 271 -5.00 -19.16 -3.29
N PRO A 272 -4.30 -19.55 -4.36
CA PRO A 272 -3.90 -20.92 -4.63
C PRO A 272 -2.74 -21.35 -3.70
N ASP A 273 -2.49 -22.67 -3.58
CA ASP A 273 -1.42 -23.23 -2.73
C ASP A 273 -0.01 -22.94 -3.28
N SER A 274 0.11 -22.59 -4.55
CA SER A 274 1.38 -22.24 -5.21
C SER A 274 1.14 -21.33 -6.42
N GLY A 275 2.18 -20.63 -6.86
CA GLY A 275 2.11 -19.72 -8.00
C GLY A 275 3.48 -19.22 -8.46
N PRO A 276 3.54 -18.38 -9.48
CA PRO A 276 4.79 -17.82 -10.00
C PRO A 276 5.48 -16.82 -9.03
N GLY A 277 4.72 -16.31 -8.05
CA GLY A 277 5.18 -15.37 -7.04
C GLY A 277 4.05 -14.95 -6.11
N ARG A 278 4.40 -14.12 -5.11
CA ARG A 278 3.44 -13.55 -4.16
C ARG A 278 2.80 -12.32 -4.73
N VAL A 279 1.51 -12.17 -4.49
CA VAL A 279 0.71 -11.02 -4.94
C VAL A 279 1.26 -9.71 -4.40
N GLN A 280 1.22 -8.68 -5.25
CA GLN A 280 1.47 -7.28 -4.93
C GLN A 280 0.33 -6.43 -5.46
N ARG A 281 -0.01 -5.37 -4.75
CA ARG A 281 -1.15 -4.51 -5.04
C ARG A 281 -0.78 -3.03 -4.92
N GLY A 282 -1.58 -2.15 -5.54
CA GLY A 282 -1.59 -0.70 -5.31
C GLY A 282 -0.80 0.16 -6.29
N GLY A 283 0.15 -0.38 -7.03
CA GLY A 283 1.08 0.43 -7.84
C GLY A 283 2.16 1.10 -6.98
N SER A 284 3.09 1.83 -7.59
CA SER A 284 4.23 2.44 -6.90
C SER A 284 4.55 3.85 -7.43
N TYR A 285 5.40 4.56 -6.72
CA TYR A 285 5.92 5.88 -7.10
C TYR A 285 6.60 5.92 -8.47
N TYR A 286 6.99 4.78 -9.02
CA TYR A 286 7.75 4.65 -10.27
C TYR A 286 6.92 4.10 -11.44
N ASP A 287 5.66 3.71 -11.20
CA ASP A 287 4.77 3.29 -12.28
C ASP A 287 4.26 4.51 -13.05
N ASP A 288 4.44 4.51 -14.36
CA ASP A 288 3.97 5.52 -15.32
C ASP A 288 2.61 5.15 -15.94
N ASP A 289 2.21 3.89 -15.83
CA ASP A 289 0.93 3.37 -16.30
C ASP A 289 -0.16 3.49 -15.23
N ARG A 290 -1.10 4.42 -15.45
CA ARG A 290 -2.24 4.65 -14.55
C ARG A 290 -3.11 3.41 -14.32
N HIS A 291 -3.09 2.43 -15.22
CA HIS A 291 -3.86 1.19 -15.09
C HIS A 291 -3.39 0.35 -13.90
N ARG A 292 -2.21 0.63 -13.36
CA ARG A 292 -1.68 -0.01 -12.17
C ARG A 292 -2.25 0.54 -10.87
N PHE A 293 -2.85 1.74 -10.89
CA PHE A 293 -3.41 2.42 -9.72
C PHE A 293 -4.92 2.21 -9.60
N ARG A 294 -5.39 1.01 -9.88
CA ARG A 294 -6.79 0.61 -9.73
C ARG A 294 -6.91 -0.38 -8.58
N SER A 295 -8.05 -0.31 -7.87
CA SER A 295 -8.29 -1.23 -6.73
C SER A 295 -8.20 -2.70 -7.14
N ALA A 296 -8.58 -3.04 -8.39
CA ALA A 296 -8.53 -4.39 -8.93
C ALA A 296 -7.18 -4.77 -9.56
N SER A 297 -6.29 -3.81 -9.85
CA SER A 297 -5.01 -4.09 -10.53
C SER A 297 -4.14 -5.03 -9.71
N ARG A 298 -3.55 -6.01 -10.38
CA ARG A 298 -2.77 -7.09 -9.77
C ARG A 298 -1.33 -7.08 -10.28
N ALA A 299 -0.41 -7.46 -9.42
CA ALA A 299 0.98 -7.76 -9.77
C ALA A 299 1.49 -8.90 -8.88
N TYR A 300 2.69 -9.40 -9.19
CA TYR A 300 3.37 -10.39 -8.34
C TYR A 300 4.90 -10.29 -8.46
N SER A 301 5.58 -10.82 -7.46
CA SER A 301 7.03 -11.05 -7.52
C SER A 301 7.40 -12.33 -6.77
N LYS A 302 8.56 -12.90 -7.11
CA LYS A 302 9.10 -14.05 -6.35
C LYS A 302 9.37 -13.65 -4.90
N GLU A 303 9.21 -14.60 -3.96
CA GLU A 303 9.33 -14.36 -2.51
C GLU A 303 10.67 -13.74 -2.11
N ASN A 304 11.75 -14.20 -2.70
CA ASN A 304 13.12 -13.75 -2.41
C ASN A 304 13.56 -12.50 -3.19
N THR A 305 12.67 -11.90 -3.99
CA THR A 305 12.97 -10.65 -4.69
C THR A 305 12.67 -9.44 -3.81
N TRP A 306 13.50 -8.43 -3.90
CA TRP A 306 13.26 -7.11 -3.32
C TRP A 306 13.27 -6.04 -4.43
N SER A 307 12.54 -4.96 -4.23
CA SER A 307 12.50 -3.80 -5.12
C SER A 307 12.39 -2.53 -4.29
N ALA A 308 12.92 -1.43 -4.80
CA ALA A 308 12.71 -0.10 -4.22
C ALA A 308 11.27 0.41 -4.37
N GLU A 309 10.44 -0.33 -5.08
CA GLU A 309 9.04 -0.01 -5.37
C GLU A 309 8.08 -0.84 -4.53
N THR A 310 8.58 -1.69 -3.61
CA THR A 310 7.74 -2.66 -2.91
C THR A 310 7.98 -2.63 -1.42
N GLY A 311 6.91 -2.38 -0.68
CA GLY A 311 6.78 -2.43 0.77
C GLY A 311 5.63 -3.36 1.19
N PHE A 312 4.99 -3.06 2.32
CA PHE A 312 3.85 -3.83 2.83
C PHE A 312 3.09 -3.07 3.90
N ARG A 313 1.87 -3.51 4.21
CA ARG A 313 1.13 -3.15 5.43
C ARG A 313 0.59 -4.40 6.11
N PRO A 314 0.70 -4.54 7.44
CA PRO A 314 0.16 -5.67 8.18
C PRO A 314 -1.32 -5.48 8.50
N VAL A 315 -1.96 -6.62 8.76
CA VAL A 315 -3.26 -6.70 9.41
C VAL A 315 -3.12 -7.43 10.75
N LEU A 316 -3.98 -7.09 11.71
CA LEU A 316 -4.16 -7.82 12.97
C LEU A 316 -5.52 -8.52 12.91
N SER A 317 -5.53 -9.81 13.10
CA SER A 317 -6.75 -10.64 13.06
C SER A 317 -6.63 -11.80 14.05
N PRO A 318 -7.71 -12.57 14.29
CA PRO A 318 -7.57 -13.88 14.91
C PRO A 318 -6.52 -14.73 14.19
N ALA A 319 -5.73 -15.50 14.96
CA ALA A 319 -4.73 -16.43 14.40
C ALA A 319 -5.45 -17.49 13.55
N ARG A 320 -4.87 -17.82 12.41
CA ARG A 320 -5.43 -18.75 11.41
C ARG A 320 -4.89 -20.16 11.59
#